data_9e7cc8b21d500272661cc5c43b771691
#
_entry.id   9e7cc8b21d500272661cc5c43b771691
#
_cell.length_a   1.000
_cell.length_b   1.000
_cell.length_c   1.000
_cell.angle_alpha   90.00
_cell.angle_beta   90.00
_cell.angle_gamma   90.00
#
_symmetry.space_group_name_H-M   'P 1'
#
loop_
_entity.id
_entity.type
_entity.pdbx_description
1 polymer ?
#
loop_
_entity_poly.entity_id
_entity_poly.type
_entity_poly.pdbx_seq_one_letter_code
_entity_poly.pdbx_strand_id
1 'polypeptide(L)'
;DVRDESSREGIRVVIELKKDTNANVLLNQLYKHTQLQDTFGVNMLALVDGVPKILNISQMLGYYLKHQEDVVTRRTKYDLNKAEERAHILKGLLIALDNIDEVINIIRSSKSVQDAKNSLIERFGLTEIQAQAIVDMRLRALTGLEREKLEAEYKELMDKISYLKAILADEK
;
A
#
# COMPACT_ATOMS: atom_id res chain seq x y z
N ASP A 1 5.23 -38.07 -47.53
CA ASP A 1 4.44 -38.80 -46.52
C ASP A 1 4.00 -37.82 -45.44
N VAL A 2 2.83 -38.04 -44.84
CA VAL A 2 2.31 -37.23 -43.75
C VAL A 2 1.92 -38.16 -42.62
N ARG A 3 2.46 -37.94 -41.43
CA ARG A 3 2.18 -38.76 -40.23
C ARG A 3 1.78 -37.87 -39.08
N ASP A 4 0.80 -38.33 -38.31
CA ASP A 4 0.45 -37.76 -37.02
C ASP A 4 1.16 -38.53 -35.90
N GLU A 5 2.09 -37.86 -35.25
CA GLU A 5 2.85 -38.36 -34.10
C GLU A 5 2.43 -37.69 -32.81
N SER A 6 1.20 -37.14 -32.78
CA SER A 6 0.67 -36.46 -31.59
C SER A 6 0.59 -37.41 -30.39
N SER A 7 0.96 -36.91 -29.22
CA SER A 7 1.00 -37.63 -27.96
C SER A 7 0.44 -36.77 -26.80
N ARG A 8 0.57 -37.26 -25.57
CA ARG A 8 0.22 -36.50 -24.36
C ARG A 8 1.11 -35.23 -24.17
N GLU A 9 2.27 -35.18 -24.86
CA GLU A 9 3.20 -34.08 -24.80
C GLU A 9 2.84 -32.92 -25.76
N GLY A 10 1.90 -33.18 -26.70
CA GLY A 10 1.42 -32.18 -27.64
C GLY A 10 1.11 -32.69 -29.03
N ILE A 11 0.67 -31.78 -29.90
CA ILE A 11 0.36 -32.06 -31.31
C ILE A 11 1.67 -32.03 -32.11
N ARG A 12 1.92 -33.13 -32.85
CA ARG A 12 3.08 -33.27 -33.74
C ARG A 12 2.67 -33.89 -35.08
N VAL A 13 2.70 -33.10 -36.14
CA VAL A 13 2.49 -33.55 -37.50
C VAL A 13 3.82 -33.53 -38.24
N VAL A 14 4.22 -34.67 -38.78
CA VAL A 14 5.48 -34.85 -39.52
C VAL A 14 5.17 -34.98 -41.00
N ILE A 15 5.78 -34.12 -41.81
CA ILE A 15 5.67 -34.11 -43.27
C ILE A 15 7.03 -34.46 -43.89
N GLU A 16 7.17 -35.64 -44.45
CA GLU A 16 8.37 -36.08 -45.14
C GLU A 16 8.32 -35.68 -46.63
N LEU A 17 9.35 -34.96 -47.08
CA LEU A 17 9.43 -34.48 -48.44
C LEU A 17 10.19 -35.44 -49.32
N LYS A 18 9.90 -35.38 -50.64
CA LYS A 18 10.71 -36.07 -51.65
C LYS A 18 12.12 -35.45 -51.67
N LYS A 19 13.09 -36.29 -52.06
CA LYS A 19 14.47 -35.86 -52.27
C LYS A 19 14.49 -34.68 -53.24
N ASP A 20 15.29 -33.66 -52.94
CA ASP A 20 15.46 -32.43 -53.75
C ASP A 20 14.27 -31.42 -53.64
N THR A 21 13.30 -31.61 -52.75
CA THR A 21 12.24 -30.63 -52.52
C THR A 21 12.69 -29.58 -51.46
N ASN A 22 12.52 -28.29 -51.78
CA ASN A 22 12.84 -27.23 -50.84
C ASN A 22 11.74 -27.11 -49.76
N ALA A 23 12.11 -27.38 -48.51
CA ALA A 23 11.18 -27.38 -47.38
C ALA A 23 10.56 -26.01 -47.14
N ASN A 24 11.32 -24.91 -47.33
CA ASN A 24 10.80 -23.56 -47.10
C ASN A 24 9.72 -23.16 -48.13
N VAL A 25 9.86 -23.61 -49.38
CA VAL A 25 8.84 -23.38 -50.41
C VAL A 25 7.53 -24.09 -50.05
N LEU A 26 7.62 -25.35 -49.63
CA LEU A 26 6.44 -26.09 -49.18
C LEU A 26 5.81 -25.44 -47.91
N LEU A 27 6.62 -25.05 -46.95
CA LEU A 27 6.14 -24.39 -45.73
C LEU A 27 5.38 -23.11 -46.07
N ASN A 28 5.91 -22.28 -46.97
CA ASN A 28 5.23 -21.06 -47.44
C ASN A 28 3.92 -21.36 -48.20
N GLN A 29 3.85 -22.47 -48.92
CA GLN A 29 2.61 -22.92 -49.57
C GLN A 29 1.58 -23.40 -48.52
N LEU A 30 2.01 -24.11 -47.47
CA LEU A 30 1.16 -24.51 -46.39
C LEU A 30 0.60 -23.29 -45.63
N TYR A 31 1.40 -22.29 -45.32
CA TYR A 31 0.94 -21.04 -44.72
C TYR A 31 -0.10 -20.31 -45.58
N LYS A 32 0.06 -20.34 -46.91
CA LYS A 32 -0.83 -19.66 -47.84
C LYS A 32 -2.14 -20.39 -48.07
N HIS A 33 -2.13 -21.73 -48.07
CA HIS A 33 -3.26 -22.56 -48.51
C HIS A 33 -3.94 -23.31 -47.37
N THR A 34 -3.44 -23.24 -46.15
CA THR A 34 -4.00 -23.90 -44.98
C THR A 34 -4.10 -22.91 -43.81
N GLN A 35 -4.74 -23.32 -42.72
CA GLN A 35 -4.81 -22.55 -41.48
C GLN A 35 -3.60 -22.75 -40.57
N LEU A 36 -2.46 -23.20 -41.13
CA LEU A 36 -1.23 -23.37 -40.34
C LEU A 36 -0.67 -22.04 -39.80
N GLN A 37 -0.99 -20.95 -40.47
CA GLN A 37 -0.75 -19.57 -40.00
C GLN A 37 -2.08 -18.83 -40.06
N ASP A 38 -2.57 -18.38 -38.94
CA ASP A 38 -3.81 -17.62 -38.84
C ASP A 38 -3.61 -16.36 -38.00
N THR A 39 -4.54 -15.42 -38.13
CA THR A 39 -4.49 -14.15 -37.42
C THR A 39 -5.49 -14.19 -36.26
N PHE A 40 -5.01 -13.96 -35.06
CA PHE A 40 -5.87 -13.83 -33.89
C PHE A 40 -6.17 -12.37 -33.56
N GLY A 41 -7.40 -11.94 -33.73
CA GLY A 41 -7.86 -10.60 -33.35
C GLY A 41 -8.06 -10.49 -31.85
N VAL A 42 -7.19 -9.73 -31.16
CA VAL A 42 -7.31 -9.54 -29.71
C VAL A 42 -8.25 -8.39 -29.38
N ASN A 43 -9.36 -8.69 -28.71
CA ASN A 43 -10.24 -7.70 -28.11
C ASN A 43 -9.96 -7.60 -26.61
N MET A 44 -9.23 -6.56 -26.18
CA MET A 44 -8.94 -6.33 -24.77
C MET A 44 -10.04 -5.48 -24.14
N LEU A 45 -10.98 -6.14 -23.49
CA LEU A 45 -12.06 -5.51 -22.73
C LEU A 45 -11.61 -5.33 -21.27
N ALA A 46 -11.68 -4.11 -20.75
CA ALA A 46 -11.37 -3.79 -19.35
C ALA A 46 -12.41 -2.84 -18.75
N LEU A 47 -12.52 -2.88 -17.43
CA LEU A 47 -13.33 -1.90 -16.69
C LEU A 47 -12.45 -0.70 -16.34
N VAL A 48 -12.85 0.47 -16.80
CA VAL A 48 -12.23 1.75 -16.46
C VAL A 48 -13.27 2.60 -15.74
N ASP A 49 -13.02 2.90 -14.48
CA ASP A 49 -13.96 3.64 -13.61
C ASP A 49 -15.37 3.00 -13.56
N GLY A 50 -15.41 1.66 -13.55
CA GLY A 50 -16.64 0.87 -13.56
C GLY A 50 -17.33 0.76 -14.93
N VAL A 51 -16.78 1.36 -15.97
CA VAL A 51 -17.35 1.32 -17.34
C VAL A 51 -16.52 0.36 -18.21
N PRO A 52 -17.16 -0.62 -18.91
CA PRO A 52 -16.45 -1.50 -19.83
C PRO A 52 -15.99 -0.74 -21.09
N LYS A 53 -14.71 -0.85 -21.43
CA LYS A 53 -14.09 -0.24 -22.61
C LYS A 53 -13.18 -1.25 -23.31
N ILE A 54 -13.20 -1.21 -24.63
CA ILE A 54 -12.19 -1.93 -25.45
C ILE A 54 -10.97 -1.02 -25.53
N LEU A 55 -9.84 -1.51 -25.08
CA LEU A 55 -8.59 -0.76 -24.98
C LEU A 55 -7.51 -1.38 -25.87
N ASN A 56 -6.64 -0.54 -26.40
CA ASN A 56 -5.37 -1.01 -26.92
C ASN A 56 -4.35 -1.17 -25.78
N ILE A 57 -3.21 -1.80 -26.06
CA ILE A 57 -2.19 -2.11 -25.04
C ILE A 57 -1.62 -0.86 -24.36
N SER A 58 -1.42 0.21 -25.14
CA SER A 58 -0.90 1.48 -24.60
C SER A 58 -1.88 2.13 -23.62
N GLN A 59 -3.16 2.14 -23.97
CA GLN A 59 -4.22 2.65 -23.08
C GLN A 59 -4.34 1.81 -21.81
N MET A 60 -4.24 0.47 -21.92
CA MET A 60 -4.31 -0.44 -20.78
C MET A 60 -3.16 -0.18 -19.81
N LEU A 61 -1.93 -0.01 -20.33
CA LEU A 61 -0.77 0.34 -19.52
C LEU A 61 -0.91 1.72 -18.88
N GLY A 62 -1.45 2.71 -19.60
CA GLY A 62 -1.69 4.04 -19.05
C GLY A 62 -2.70 4.03 -17.90
N TYR A 63 -3.81 3.32 -18.04
CA TYR A 63 -4.78 3.17 -16.94
C TYR A 63 -4.21 2.39 -15.76
N TYR A 64 -3.39 1.37 -16.03
CA TYR A 64 -2.72 0.62 -14.96
C TYR A 64 -1.75 1.51 -14.16
N LEU A 65 -0.92 2.31 -14.82
CA LEU A 65 -0.02 3.26 -14.15
C LEU A 65 -0.80 4.25 -13.28
N LYS A 66 -1.83 4.88 -13.84
CA LYS A 66 -2.69 5.79 -13.07
C LYS A 66 -3.31 5.11 -11.84
N HIS A 67 -3.76 3.86 -11.98
CA HIS A 67 -4.28 3.09 -10.86
C HIS A 67 -3.21 2.84 -9.79
N GLN A 68 -1.97 2.54 -10.19
CA GLN A 68 -0.85 2.34 -9.25
C GLN A 68 -0.53 3.63 -8.48
N GLU A 69 -0.48 4.78 -9.17
CA GLU A 69 -0.29 6.10 -8.54
C GLU A 69 -1.38 6.39 -7.50
N ASP A 70 -2.63 6.16 -7.86
CA ASP A 70 -3.78 6.31 -6.95
C ASP A 70 -3.69 5.42 -5.73
N VAL A 71 -3.31 4.16 -5.91
CA VAL A 71 -3.16 3.18 -4.81
C VAL A 71 -2.03 3.60 -3.87
N VAL A 72 -0.87 3.97 -4.42
CA VAL A 72 0.29 4.43 -3.62
C VAL A 72 -0.08 5.69 -2.84
N THR A 73 -0.70 6.67 -3.49
CA THR A 73 -1.12 7.92 -2.86
C THR A 73 -2.10 7.67 -1.71
N ARG A 74 -3.13 6.85 -1.91
CA ARG A 74 -4.12 6.52 -0.87
C ARG A 74 -3.49 5.78 0.30
N ARG A 75 -2.61 4.82 0.02
CA ARG A 75 -1.87 4.09 1.06
C ARG A 75 -0.98 5.03 1.86
N THR A 76 -0.21 5.88 1.19
CA THR A 76 0.69 6.84 1.85
C THR A 76 -0.09 7.83 2.73
N LYS A 77 -1.24 8.32 2.27
CA LYS A 77 -2.13 9.18 3.08
C LYS A 77 -2.66 8.46 4.31
N TYR A 78 -3.06 7.19 4.18
CA TYR A 78 -3.52 6.39 5.30
C TYR A 78 -2.41 6.18 6.34
N ASP A 79 -1.21 5.79 5.89
CA ASP A 79 -0.06 5.57 6.76
C ASP A 79 0.39 6.87 7.45
N LEU A 80 0.32 8.00 6.75
CA LEU A 80 0.59 9.33 7.31
C LEU A 80 -0.40 9.67 8.43
N ASN A 81 -1.70 9.54 8.18
CA ASN A 81 -2.71 9.82 9.18
C ASN A 81 -2.53 8.95 10.43
N LYS A 82 -2.23 7.65 10.25
CA LYS A 82 -1.96 6.75 11.39
C LYS A 82 -0.72 7.13 12.17
N ALA A 83 0.35 7.53 11.49
CA ALA A 83 1.56 7.99 12.14
C ALA A 83 1.34 9.32 12.89
N GLU A 84 0.59 10.26 12.32
CA GLU A 84 0.26 11.54 12.96
C GLU A 84 -0.66 11.35 14.17
N GLU A 85 -1.69 10.48 14.09
CA GLU A 85 -2.55 10.13 15.23
C GLU A 85 -1.72 9.56 16.39
N ARG A 86 -0.79 8.65 16.10
CA ARG A 86 0.06 8.04 17.13
C ARG A 86 1.07 9.04 17.72
N ALA A 87 1.74 9.82 16.87
CA ALA A 87 2.67 10.87 17.30
C ALA A 87 1.98 11.93 18.16
N HIS A 88 0.72 12.26 17.84
CA HIS A 88 -0.09 13.18 18.63
C HIS A 88 -0.33 12.67 20.07
N ILE A 89 -0.67 11.39 20.21
CA ILE A 89 -0.84 10.76 21.54
C ILE A 89 0.48 10.74 22.30
N LEU A 90 1.58 10.29 21.64
CA LEU A 90 2.90 10.23 22.28
C LEU A 90 3.39 11.60 22.75
N LYS A 91 3.14 12.66 21.98
CA LYS A 91 3.45 14.02 22.38
C LYS A 91 2.74 14.40 23.69
N GLY A 92 1.46 14.04 23.83
CA GLY A 92 0.71 14.28 25.07
C GLY A 92 1.28 13.48 26.25
N LEU A 93 1.64 12.22 26.04
CA LEU A 93 2.25 11.39 27.07
C LEU A 93 3.60 11.92 27.53
N LEU A 94 4.44 12.40 26.60
CA LEU A 94 5.74 13.00 26.93
C LEU A 94 5.56 14.28 27.76
N ILE A 95 4.62 15.16 27.41
CA ILE A 95 4.28 16.36 28.21
C ILE A 95 3.86 15.95 29.63
N ALA A 96 3.05 14.88 29.77
CA ALA A 96 2.64 14.38 31.05
C ALA A 96 3.80 13.82 31.90
N LEU A 97 4.73 13.11 31.26
CA LEU A 97 5.93 12.57 31.92
C LEU A 97 6.90 13.66 32.37
N ASP A 98 7.02 14.75 31.60
CA ASP A 98 7.82 15.92 31.98
C ASP A 98 7.27 16.64 33.21
N ASN A 99 5.96 16.52 33.46
CA ASN A 99 5.26 17.21 34.56
C ASN A 99 4.52 16.22 35.45
N ILE A 100 5.10 15.06 35.70
CA ILE A 100 4.42 13.90 36.28
C ILE A 100 3.83 14.18 37.66
N ASP A 101 4.54 14.92 38.53
CA ASP A 101 4.07 15.24 39.88
C ASP A 101 2.80 16.11 39.85
N GLU A 102 2.75 17.08 38.94
CA GLU A 102 1.59 17.94 38.74
C GLU A 102 0.42 17.15 38.16
N VAL A 103 0.67 16.28 37.18
CA VAL A 103 -0.34 15.39 36.58
C VAL A 103 -0.96 14.47 37.65
N ILE A 104 -0.13 13.85 38.48
CA ILE A 104 -0.62 12.99 39.58
C ILE A 104 -1.47 13.80 40.58
N ASN A 105 -1.03 15.00 40.94
CA ASN A 105 -1.80 15.85 41.85
C ASN A 105 -3.15 16.25 41.28
N ILE A 106 -3.22 16.61 39.99
CA ILE A 106 -4.48 16.93 39.30
C ILE A 106 -5.42 15.71 39.30
N ILE A 107 -4.91 14.54 38.92
CA ILE A 107 -5.74 13.31 38.87
C ILE A 107 -6.26 12.95 40.26
N ARG A 108 -5.43 13.04 41.32
CA ARG A 108 -5.80 12.68 42.67
C ARG A 108 -6.79 13.69 43.31
N SER A 109 -6.72 14.97 42.97
CA SER A 109 -7.60 16.02 43.45
C SER A 109 -8.95 16.07 42.72
N SER A 110 -9.07 15.46 41.55
CA SER A 110 -10.28 15.45 40.75
C SER A 110 -11.31 14.50 41.31
N LYS A 111 -12.58 14.90 41.22
CA LYS A 111 -13.71 14.10 41.73
C LYS A 111 -14.19 13.02 40.77
N SER A 112 -13.91 13.19 39.50
CA SER A 112 -14.27 12.25 38.42
C SER A 112 -13.18 12.20 37.36
N VAL A 113 -13.22 11.13 36.55
CA VAL A 113 -12.29 10.99 35.38
C VAL A 113 -12.46 12.15 34.39
N GLN A 114 -13.70 12.62 34.21
CA GLN A 114 -13.98 13.74 33.32
C GLN A 114 -13.42 15.05 33.85
N ASP A 115 -13.51 15.31 35.16
CA ASP A 115 -12.91 16.50 35.78
C ASP A 115 -11.38 16.46 35.65
N ALA A 116 -10.77 15.29 35.85
CA ALA A 116 -9.33 15.13 35.66
C ALA A 116 -8.90 15.46 34.20
N LYS A 117 -9.63 14.95 33.20
CA LYS A 117 -9.35 15.25 31.79
C LYS A 117 -9.48 16.74 31.50
N ASN A 118 -10.57 17.36 31.94
CA ASN A 118 -10.78 18.80 31.71
C ASN A 118 -9.67 19.64 32.34
N SER A 119 -9.25 19.32 33.57
CA SER A 119 -8.15 20.01 34.24
C SER A 119 -6.80 19.84 33.53
N LEU A 120 -6.52 18.64 33.00
CA LEU A 120 -5.31 18.36 32.22
C LEU A 120 -5.30 19.12 30.87
N ILE A 121 -6.47 19.19 30.21
CA ILE A 121 -6.64 19.94 28.96
C ILE A 121 -6.38 21.44 29.22
N GLU A 122 -7.01 22.01 30.24
CA GLU A 122 -6.88 23.42 30.55
C GLU A 122 -5.45 23.80 31.00
N ARG A 123 -4.83 22.93 31.80
CA ARG A 123 -3.49 23.20 32.36
C ARG A 123 -2.36 23.08 31.35
N PHE A 124 -2.40 22.04 30.49
CA PHE A 124 -1.29 21.70 29.57
C PHE A 124 -1.61 21.97 28.11
N GLY A 125 -2.80 22.48 27.78
CA GLY A 125 -3.22 22.73 26.41
C GLY A 125 -3.36 21.44 25.58
N LEU A 126 -3.74 20.34 26.22
CA LEU A 126 -3.86 19.02 25.60
C LEU A 126 -5.20 18.87 24.86
N THR A 127 -5.25 17.95 23.92
CA THR A 127 -6.51 17.53 23.33
C THR A 127 -7.20 16.45 24.21
N GLU A 128 -8.50 16.25 23.99
CA GLU A 128 -9.26 15.24 24.73
C GLU A 128 -8.66 13.83 24.58
N ILE A 129 -8.19 13.50 23.37
CA ILE A 129 -7.54 12.20 23.07
C ILE A 129 -6.25 12.05 23.87
N GLN A 130 -5.44 13.11 23.97
CA GLN A 130 -4.20 13.10 24.75
C GLN A 130 -4.51 12.99 26.25
N ALA A 131 -5.47 13.76 26.77
CA ALA A 131 -5.89 13.69 28.17
C ALA A 131 -6.45 12.30 28.54
N GLN A 132 -7.23 11.69 27.65
CA GLN A 132 -7.70 10.32 27.84
C GLN A 132 -6.52 9.32 27.91
N ALA A 133 -5.57 9.42 27.01
CA ALA A 133 -4.40 8.55 27.02
C ALA A 133 -3.54 8.70 28.29
N ILE A 134 -3.48 9.91 28.85
CA ILE A 134 -2.77 10.17 30.11
C ILE A 134 -3.49 9.53 31.29
N VAL A 135 -4.82 9.67 31.38
CA VAL A 135 -5.61 9.07 32.46
C VAL A 135 -5.59 7.53 32.38
N ASP A 136 -5.57 6.97 31.19
CA ASP A 136 -5.49 5.51 30.97
C ASP A 136 -4.06 4.95 31.12
N MET A 137 -3.06 5.80 31.36
CA MET A 137 -1.67 5.40 31.47
C MET A 137 -1.42 4.51 32.67
N ARG A 138 -0.74 3.38 32.44
CA ARG A 138 -0.39 2.46 33.52
C ARG A 138 0.81 2.98 34.33
N LEU A 139 0.81 2.72 35.64
CA LEU A 139 1.90 3.15 36.55
C LEU A 139 3.31 2.73 36.08
N ARG A 140 3.44 1.56 35.43
CA ARG A 140 4.73 1.12 34.88
C ARG A 140 5.30 2.05 33.81
N ALA A 141 4.44 2.81 33.11
CA ALA A 141 4.87 3.77 32.07
C ALA A 141 5.60 4.98 32.66
N LEU A 142 5.57 5.16 33.99
CA LEU A 142 6.26 6.22 34.71
C LEU A 142 7.76 5.93 34.94
N THR A 143 8.24 4.75 34.56
CA THR A 143 9.65 4.39 34.71
C THR A 143 10.51 5.08 33.66
N GLY A 144 11.75 5.42 34.01
CA GLY A 144 12.68 6.07 33.07
C GLY A 144 12.92 5.27 31.79
N LEU A 145 12.98 3.94 31.89
CA LEU A 145 13.15 3.07 30.73
C LEU A 145 11.97 3.13 29.73
N GLU A 146 10.75 3.24 30.23
CA GLU A 146 9.56 3.39 29.35
C GLU A 146 9.51 4.77 28.73
N ARG A 147 9.95 5.81 29.44
CA ARG A 147 10.10 7.17 28.89
C ARG A 147 11.04 7.18 27.70
N GLU A 148 12.23 6.59 27.80
CA GLU A 148 13.19 6.49 26.70
C GLU A 148 12.60 5.78 25.48
N LYS A 149 11.79 4.74 25.68
CA LYS A 149 11.09 4.05 24.60
C LYS A 149 10.06 4.95 23.90
N LEU A 150 9.28 5.72 24.67
CA LEU A 150 8.29 6.65 24.10
C LEU A 150 8.97 7.77 23.32
N GLU A 151 10.09 8.30 23.80
CA GLU A 151 10.90 9.31 23.08
C GLU A 151 11.48 8.73 21.79
N ALA A 152 12.00 7.52 21.82
CA ALA A 152 12.51 6.83 20.63
C ALA A 152 11.39 6.58 19.60
N GLU A 153 10.24 6.05 20.04
CA GLU A 153 9.07 5.82 19.19
C GLU A 153 8.58 7.14 18.57
N TYR A 154 8.52 8.21 19.34
CA TYR A 154 8.11 9.53 18.84
C TYR A 154 9.05 10.04 17.76
N LYS A 155 10.37 9.89 17.96
CA LYS A 155 11.38 10.29 16.97
C LYS A 155 11.25 9.49 15.69
N GLU A 156 11.12 8.16 15.76
CA GLU A 156 10.92 7.30 14.59
C GLU A 156 9.66 7.68 13.81
N LEU A 157 8.57 7.99 14.53
CA LEU A 157 7.33 8.44 13.90
C LEU A 157 7.48 9.81 13.21
N MET A 158 8.21 10.75 13.80
CA MET A 158 8.47 12.05 13.18
C MET A 158 9.30 11.92 11.91
N ASP A 159 10.30 11.05 11.90
CA ASP A 159 11.10 10.74 10.71
C ASP A 159 10.21 10.08 9.62
N LYS A 160 9.36 9.13 10.01
CA LYS A 160 8.39 8.49 9.11
C LYS A 160 7.39 9.49 8.54
N ILE A 161 6.83 10.38 9.35
CA ILE A 161 5.89 11.43 8.93
C ILE A 161 6.57 12.35 7.90
N SER A 162 7.80 12.76 8.17
CA SER A 162 8.59 13.60 7.26
C SER A 162 8.80 12.90 5.90
N TYR A 163 9.16 11.62 5.92
CA TYR A 163 9.33 10.81 4.72
C TYR A 163 8.01 10.67 3.92
N LEU A 164 6.90 10.34 4.59
CA LEU A 164 5.60 10.18 3.93
C LEU A 164 5.09 11.50 3.34
N LYS A 165 5.34 12.63 4.01
CA LYS A 165 5.03 13.97 3.48
C LYS A 165 5.86 14.30 2.25
N ALA A 166 7.13 13.91 2.23
CA ALA A 166 7.99 14.11 1.06
C ALA A 166 7.48 13.32 -0.15
N ILE A 167 7.06 12.06 0.04
CA ILE A 167 6.44 11.25 -1.04
C ILE A 167 5.17 11.91 -1.59
N LEU A 168 4.31 12.45 -0.70
CA LEU A 168 3.07 13.09 -1.16
C LEU A 168 3.28 14.46 -1.81
N ALA A 169 4.42 15.09 -1.58
CA ALA A 169 4.80 16.35 -2.20
C ALA A 169 5.52 16.16 -3.55
N ASP A 170 6.04 14.97 -3.83
CA ASP A 170 6.69 14.63 -5.10
C ASP A 170 5.64 14.08 -6.06
N GLU A 171 5.34 14.84 -7.12
CA GLU A 171 4.38 14.48 -8.18
C GLU A 171 5.00 13.61 -9.28
N LYS A 172 6.23 13.11 -9.08
CA LYS A 172 6.95 12.32 -10.08
C LYS A 172 6.95 10.84 -9.77
#